data_d4cbad284796631c06e810f689469f23
#
_entry.id   d4cbad284796631c06e810f689469f23
#
_cell.length_a   1.000
_cell.length_b   1.000
_cell.length_c   1.000
_cell.angle_alpha   90.00
_cell.angle_beta   90.00
_cell.angle_gamma   90.00
#
_symmetry.space_group_name_H-M   'P 1'
#
loop_
_entity.id
_entity.type
_entity.pdbx_description
1 polymer ?
#
loop_
_entity_poly.entity_id
_entity_poly.type
_entity_poly.pdbx_seq_one_letter_code
_entity_poly.pdbx_strand_id
1 'polypeptide(L)'
;RHYYFDEELADRDRQPQQDLIITNKFAPRDKFGILPREISKIFDIYDYQEDFRYVRKGVSNSKSSFLECVMEGMYEKTGVFNYIDEQDRKDFVSKTRKSLIKIATGCKQEMYDFKVSEIKQYILDQNRYFDPRYFISLLESMFGCNIYVFTRNNSTSGELLIPRYKQGYYKRSVSRPTVLIYEHIGSTSNHAKFPRCELIVKWQVNDSENIQYNY
;
A
#
# COMPACT_ATOMS: atom_id res chain seq x y z
N ARG A 1 27.77 9.43 50.17
CA ARG A 1 27.97 8.67 48.93
C ARG A 1 26.79 8.97 47.99
N HIS A 2 27.07 9.76 46.96
CA HIS A 2 26.09 10.23 46.01
C HIS A 2 25.79 9.17 44.95
N TYR A 3 24.55 8.89 44.75
CA TYR A 3 24.02 8.17 43.61
C TYR A 3 23.94 9.15 42.38
N TYR A 4 24.98 9.16 41.60
CA TYR A 4 25.00 9.76 40.26
C TYR A 4 25.17 8.62 39.26
N PHE A 5 24.11 7.85 39.03
CA PHE A 5 24.17 6.77 38.03
C PHE A 5 22.77 6.37 37.63
N ASP A 6 21.98 7.21 37.07
CA ASP A 6 20.76 6.70 36.41
C ASP A 6 20.13 7.65 35.37
N GLU A 7 20.63 8.90 35.25
CA GLU A 7 20.04 9.80 34.25
C GLU A 7 20.65 9.66 32.84
N GLU A 8 21.91 9.24 32.72
CA GLU A 8 22.52 9.06 31.38
C GLU A 8 22.15 7.75 30.69
N LEU A 9 21.69 6.74 31.43
CA LEU A 9 21.20 5.48 30.84
C LEU A 9 19.75 5.60 30.37
N ALA A 10 18.96 6.47 30.98
CA ALA A 10 17.57 6.68 30.60
C ALA A 10 17.41 7.47 29.28
N ASP A 11 18.41 8.24 28.87
CA ASP A 11 18.37 8.99 27.61
C ASP A 11 18.89 8.20 26.39
N ARG A 12 19.60 7.08 26.59
CA ARG A 12 20.07 6.23 25.49
C ARG A 12 18.99 5.31 24.93
N ASP A 13 17.94 5.04 25.71
CA ASP A 13 16.82 4.17 25.27
C ASP A 13 15.65 4.94 24.67
N ARG A 14 15.72 6.26 24.60
CA ARG A 14 14.78 7.06 23.80
C ARG A 14 15.31 7.26 22.38
N GLN A 15 15.48 6.15 21.64
CA GLN A 15 15.41 6.24 20.19
C GLN A 15 14.08 6.94 19.84
N PRO A 16 14.06 7.88 18.89
CA PRO A 16 12.83 8.53 18.47
C PRO A 16 11.88 7.43 18.00
N GLN A 17 10.94 7.03 18.87
CA GLN A 17 9.80 6.23 18.45
C GLN A 17 9.21 7.03 17.30
N GLN A 18 9.32 6.52 16.07
CA GLN A 18 8.61 7.12 14.96
C GLN A 18 7.15 7.17 15.38
N ASP A 19 6.63 8.36 15.60
CA ASP A 19 5.28 8.57 16.11
C ASP A 19 4.29 7.91 15.16
N LEU A 20 3.78 6.75 15.55
CA LEU A 20 2.75 6.05 14.79
C LEU A 20 1.48 6.88 14.83
N ILE A 21 0.92 7.14 13.68
CA ILE A 21 -0.37 7.82 13.55
C ILE A 21 -1.46 6.86 14.04
N ILE A 22 -2.02 7.17 15.21
CA ILE A 22 -3.04 6.34 15.89
C ILE A 22 -4.44 6.55 15.29
N THR A 23 -4.63 7.63 14.52
CA THR A 23 -5.93 7.99 13.96
C THR A 23 -6.19 7.31 12.62
N ASN A 24 -7.48 7.22 12.23
CA ASN A 24 -7.88 6.77 10.89
C ASN A 24 -7.61 7.82 9.78
N LYS A 25 -6.81 8.85 10.04
CA LYS A 25 -6.40 9.80 9.01
C LYS A 25 -5.36 9.14 8.10
N PHE A 26 -5.30 9.58 6.85
CA PHE A 26 -4.24 9.17 5.94
C PHE A 26 -2.87 9.50 6.54
N ALA A 27 -1.97 8.54 6.47
CA ALA A 27 -0.59 8.80 6.81
C ALA A 27 0.03 9.69 5.73
N PRO A 28 0.71 10.79 6.11
CA PRO A 28 1.56 11.50 5.17
C PRO A 28 2.58 10.54 4.57
N ARG A 29 3.15 10.91 3.44
CA ARG A 29 4.18 10.12 2.80
C ARG A 29 5.29 9.77 3.77
N ASP A 30 5.76 8.52 3.68
CA ASP A 30 6.83 7.95 4.51
C ASP A 30 6.58 8.02 6.03
N LYS A 31 5.35 8.34 6.44
CA LYS A 31 4.90 8.20 7.83
C LYS A 31 4.11 6.92 8.01
N PHE A 32 4.19 6.39 9.21
CA PHE A 32 3.54 5.14 9.57
C PHE A 32 2.28 5.39 10.39
N GLY A 33 1.31 4.52 10.24
CA GLY A 33 0.09 4.55 11.02
C GLY A 33 -0.34 3.14 11.41
N ILE A 34 -1.10 3.01 12.48
CA ILE A 34 -1.69 1.74 12.88
C ILE A 34 -2.73 1.30 11.84
N LEU A 35 -2.80 0.00 11.60
CA LEU A 35 -3.91 -0.59 10.85
C LEU A 35 -5.21 -0.52 11.66
N PRO A 36 -6.37 -0.41 10.98
CA PRO A 36 -7.64 -0.65 11.65
C PRO A 36 -7.64 -2.01 12.35
N ARG A 37 -8.25 -2.06 13.54
CA ARG A 37 -8.25 -3.26 14.38
C ARG A 37 -8.75 -4.51 13.65
N GLU A 38 -9.74 -4.35 12.79
CA GLU A 38 -10.37 -5.44 12.05
C GLU A 38 -9.40 -6.06 11.01
N ILE A 39 -8.49 -5.25 10.49
CA ILE A 39 -7.46 -5.69 9.54
C ILE A 39 -6.23 -6.21 10.30
N SER A 40 -5.80 -5.52 11.33
CA SER A 40 -4.68 -5.95 12.17
C SER A 40 -4.90 -7.36 12.73
N LYS A 41 -6.11 -7.67 13.18
CA LYS A 41 -6.48 -9.01 13.68
C LYS A 41 -6.24 -10.14 12.66
N ILE A 42 -6.35 -9.87 11.36
CA ILE A 42 -6.10 -10.88 10.33
C ILE A 42 -4.62 -11.27 10.38
N PHE A 43 -3.73 -10.30 10.47
CA PHE A 43 -2.29 -10.54 10.56
C PHE A 43 -1.90 -11.15 11.89
N ASP A 44 -2.49 -10.71 13.00
CA ASP A 44 -2.25 -11.26 14.33
C ASP A 44 -2.61 -12.76 14.42
N ILE A 45 -3.62 -13.21 13.68
CA ILE A 45 -4.03 -14.64 13.66
C ILE A 45 -3.09 -15.48 12.80
N TYR A 46 -2.63 -14.97 11.65
CA TYR A 46 -1.93 -15.76 10.65
C TYR A 46 -0.41 -15.61 10.67
N ASP A 47 0.10 -14.51 11.21
CA ASP A 47 1.54 -14.22 11.25
C ASP A 47 1.90 -13.41 12.51
N TYR A 48 1.47 -13.89 13.69
CA TYR A 48 1.86 -13.25 14.94
C TYR A 48 3.34 -13.50 15.21
N GLN A 49 4.08 -12.42 15.35
CA GLN A 49 5.48 -12.43 15.81
C GLN A 49 5.63 -11.35 16.87
N GLU A 50 6.22 -11.69 18.00
CA GLU A 50 6.30 -10.82 19.17
C GLU A 50 7.04 -9.50 18.89
N ASP A 51 8.05 -9.56 18.02
CA ASP A 51 8.90 -8.43 17.68
C ASP A 51 8.40 -7.60 16.46
N PHE A 52 7.32 -8.01 15.82
CA PHE A 52 6.84 -7.36 14.60
C PHE A 52 5.38 -6.92 14.70
N ARG A 53 5.06 -5.83 14.03
CA ARG A 53 3.69 -5.36 13.83
C ARG A 53 3.47 -5.00 12.39
N TYR A 54 2.26 -5.24 11.91
CA TYR A 54 1.83 -4.73 10.62
C TYR A 54 1.31 -3.30 10.81
N VAL A 55 1.88 -2.40 10.03
CA VAL A 55 1.53 -0.98 10.03
C VAL A 55 1.25 -0.51 8.61
N ARG A 56 0.54 0.60 8.46
CA ARG A 56 0.35 1.24 7.17
C ARG A 56 1.40 2.31 6.96
N LYS A 57 2.00 2.35 5.78
CA LYS A 57 2.93 3.40 5.33
C LYS A 57 2.23 4.30 4.32
N GLY A 58 2.27 5.60 4.56
CA GLY A 58 1.71 6.59 3.66
C GLY A 58 2.53 6.71 2.37
N VAL A 59 1.83 6.77 1.25
CA VAL A 59 2.35 7.14 -0.06
C VAL A 59 1.85 8.53 -0.44
N SER A 60 2.15 9.02 -1.65
CA SER A 60 1.68 10.34 -2.06
C SER A 60 0.15 10.46 -2.05
N ASN A 61 -0.34 11.67 -1.75
CA ASN A 61 -1.78 11.93 -1.79
C ASN A 61 -2.25 12.14 -3.24
N SER A 62 -2.29 11.07 -4.01
CA SER A 62 -2.64 11.09 -5.43
C SER A 62 -3.76 10.12 -5.78
N LYS A 63 -4.40 10.35 -6.91
CA LYS A 63 -5.36 9.42 -7.51
C LYS A 63 -4.73 8.11 -7.95
N SER A 64 -3.41 8.05 -8.04
CA SER A 64 -2.63 6.87 -8.41
C SER A 64 -2.00 6.17 -7.21
N SER A 65 -2.44 6.46 -5.98
CA SER A 65 -1.87 5.90 -4.74
C SER A 65 -1.83 4.36 -4.74
N PHE A 66 -2.79 3.69 -5.36
CA PHE A 66 -2.76 2.24 -5.51
C PHE A 66 -1.55 1.77 -6.34
N LEU A 67 -1.35 2.36 -7.51
CA LEU A 67 -0.19 2.04 -8.35
C LEU A 67 1.12 2.36 -7.63
N GLU A 68 1.16 3.49 -6.93
CA GLU A 68 2.33 3.91 -6.16
C GLU A 68 2.68 2.90 -5.05
N CYS A 69 1.68 2.40 -4.31
CA CYS A 69 1.90 1.34 -3.32
C CYS A 69 2.52 0.08 -3.94
N VAL A 70 2.01 -0.36 -5.11
CA VAL A 70 2.56 -1.53 -5.80
C VAL A 70 4.00 -1.28 -6.24
N MET A 71 4.27 -0.13 -6.83
CA MET A 71 5.61 0.23 -7.28
C MET A 71 6.58 0.33 -6.10
N GLU A 72 6.17 0.97 -5.02
CA GLU A 72 7.00 1.10 -3.82
C GLU A 72 7.31 -0.28 -3.20
N GLY A 73 6.29 -1.13 -3.04
CA GLY A 73 6.48 -2.49 -2.52
C GLY A 73 7.38 -3.36 -3.41
N MET A 74 7.37 -3.15 -4.73
CA MET A 74 8.20 -3.91 -5.67
C MET A 74 9.62 -3.38 -5.83
N TYR A 75 9.79 -2.06 -5.74
CA TYR A 75 11.09 -1.42 -5.97
C TYR A 75 11.87 -1.11 -4.70
N GLU A 76 11.31 -1.40 -3.55
CA GLU A 76 11.96 -1.14 -2.26
C GLU A 76 13.33 -1.80 -2.16
N LYS A 77 13.44 -3.07 -2.55
CA LYS A 77 14.74 -3.79 -2.54
C LYS A 77 15.81 -3.17 -3.42
N THR A 78 15.40 -2.42 -4.45
CA THR A 78 16.33 -1.73 -5.34
C THR A 78 16.66 -0.32 -4.85
N GLY A 79 15.94 0.17 -3.86
CA GLY A 79 16.05 1.52 -3.33
C GLY A 79 15.67 2.64 -4.30
N VAL A 80 15.28 2.32 -5.54
CA VAL A 80 15.02 3.32 -6.59
C VAL A 80 14.01 4.36 -6.16
N PHE A 81 12.95 3.93 -5.46
CA PHE A 81 11.90 4.84 -5.00
C PHE A 81 12.35 5.79 -3.88
N ASN A 82 13.38 5.41 -3.12
CA ASN A 82 13.86 6.20 -1.99
C ASN A 82 14.84 7.31 -2.41
N TYR A 83 15.46 7.14 -3.59
CA TYR A 83 16.51 8.06 -4.07
C TYR A 83 16.02 9.10 -5.08
N ILE A 84 14.80 8.99 -5.59
CA ILE A 84 14.22 9.97 -6.50
C ILE A 84 13.43 11.02 -5.74
N ASP A 85 13.48 12.26 -6.18
CA ASP A 85 12.70 13.33 -5.58
C ASP A 85 11.18 13.16 -5.81
N GLU A 86 10.37 13.99 -5.17
CA GLU A 86 8.92 13.85 -5.21
C GLU A 86 8.35 14.08 -6.63
N GLN A 87 8.95 14.98 -7.40
CA GLN A 87 8.49 15.29 -8.76
C GLN A 87 8.83 14.14 -9.70
N ASP A 88 10.06 13.65 -9.67
CA ASP A 88 10.52 12.52 -10.47
C ASP A 88 9.69 11.27 -10.17
N ARG A 89 9.30 11.07 -8.92
CA ARG A 89 8.45 9.97 -8.49
C ARG A 89 7.04 10.10 -9.07
N LYS A 90 6.43 11.28 -9.02
CA LYS A 90 5.12 11.54 -9.66
C LYS A 90 5.17 11.28 -11.16
N ASP A 91 6.24 11.72 -11.80
CA ASP A 91 6.45 11.50 -13.23
C ASP A 91 6.64 10.02 -13.56
N PHE A 92 7.37 9.29 -12.72
CA PHE A 92 7.57 7.85 -12.88
C PHE A 92 6.26 7.09 -12.71
N VAL A 93 5.46 7.39 -11.68
CA VAL A 93 4.13 6.82 -11.50
C VAL A 93 3.22 7.13 -12.68
N SER A 94 3.21 8.37 -13.17
CA SER A 94 2.41 8.78 -14.33
C SER A 94 2.84 8.06 -15.62
N LYS A 95 4.13 7.95 -15.87
CA LYS A 95 4.68 7.20 -17.02
C LYS A 95 4.30 5.71 -16.93
N THR A 96 4.46 5.11 -15.76
CA THR A 96 4.10 3.71 -15.52
C THR A 96 2.61 3.49 -15.74
N ARG A 97 1.74 4.37 -15.22
CA ARG A 97 0.30 4.32 -15.45
C ARG A 97 -0.04 4.35 -16.94
N LYS A 98 0.60 5.22 -17.71
CA LYS A 98 0.42 5.29 -19.18
C LYS A 98 0.91 4.02 -19.87
N SER A 99 1.98 3.40 -19.42
CA SER A 99 2.53 2.17 -20.03
C SER A 99 1.59 0.97 -19.89
N LEU A 100 0.71 0.97 -18.88
CA LEU A 100 -0.31 -0.07 -18.67
C LEU A 100 -1.28 -0.19 -19.84
N ILE A 101 -1.44 0.85 -20.67
CA ILE A 101 -2.31 0.82 -21.83
C ILE A 101 -1.92 -0.31 -22.78
N LYS A 102 -0.61 -0.52 -23.00
CA LYS A 102 -0.13 -1.57 -23.91
C LYS A 102 -0.55 -2.97 -23.43
N ILE A 103 -0.51 -3.20 -22.12
CA ILE A 103 -0.92 -4.47 -21.53
C ILE A 103 -2.45 -4.56 -21.53
N ALA A 104 -3.14 -3.52 -21.12
CA ALA A 104 -4.60 -3.49 -21.05
C ALA A 104 -5.26 -3.70 -22.43
N THR A 105 -4.67 -3.16 -23.49
CA THR A 105 -5.19 -3.33 -24.86
C THR A 105 -4.90 -4.72 -25.44
N GLY A 106 -3.91 -5.43 -24.90
CA GLY A 106 -3.62 -6.83 -25.23
C GLY A 106 -4.52 -7.84 -24.50
N CYS A 107 -5.21 -7.40 -23.45
CA CYS A 107 -6.14 -8.24 -22.71
C CYS A 107 -7.45 -8.39 -23.51
N LYS A 108 -8.05 -9.60 -23.46
CA LYS A 108 -9.36 -9.83 -24.08
C LYS A 108 -10.40 -8.93 -23.41
N GLN A 109 -11.28 -8.36 -24.21
CA GLN A 109 -12.35 -7.44 -23.76
C GLN A 109 -13.24 -8.03 -22.64
N GLU A 110 -13.33 -9.36 -22.60
CA GLU A 110 -14.08 -10.13 -21.61
C GLU A 110 -13.52 -10.03 -20.18
N MET A 111 -12.27 -9.56 -20.03
CA MET A 111 -11.63 -9.40 -18.71
C MET A 111 -12.16 -8.18 -17.94
N TYR A 112 -12.83 -7.26 -18.61
CA TYR A 112 -13.32 -6.02 -18.00
C TYR A 112 -14.77 -5.78 -18.40
N ASP A 113 -15.55 -5.28 -17.47
CA ASP A 113 -16.90 -4.77 -17.77
C ASP A 113 -16.88 -3.51 -18.67
N PHE A 114 -15.69 -3.15 -19.17
CA PHE A 114 -15.42 -1.97 -19.98
C PHE A 114 -15.01 -2.36 -21.40
N LYS A 115 -15.35 -1.49 -22.35
CA LYS A 115 -14.74 -1.53 -23.67
C LYS A 115 -13.26 -1.15 -23.57
N VAL A 116 -12.42 -1.66 -24.46
CA VAL A 116 -10.97 -1.35 -24.49
C VAL A 116 -10.72 0.15 -24.54
N SER A 117 -11.56 0.91 -25.28
CA SER A 117 -11.47 2.37 -25.34
C SER A 117 -11.72 3.05 -24.00
N GLU A 118 -12.67 2.53 -23.23
CA GLU A 118 -13.01 3.07 -21.89
C GLU A 118 -11.90 2.80 -20.89
N ILE A 119 -11.28 1.60 -20.92
CA ILE A 119 -10.12 1.27 -20.09
C ILE A 119 -8.96 2.20 -20.42
N LYS A 120 -8.69 2.44 -21.71
CA LYS A 120 -7.65 3.37 -22.12
C LYS A 120 -7.88 4.78 -21.58
N GLN A 121 -9.11 5.29 -21.71
CA GLN A 121 -9.48 6.59 -21.15
C GLN A 121 -9.34 6.61 -19.64
N TYR A 122 -9.76 5.54 -18.97
CA TYR A 122 -9.63 5.41 -17.52
C TYR A 122 -8.17 5.48 -17.07
N ILE A 123 -7.28 4.77 -17.73
CA ILE A 123 -5.85 4.76 -17.41
C ILE A 123 -5.22 6.14 -17.66
N LEU A 124 -5.60 6.82 -18.75
CA LEU A 124 -5.05 8.12 -19.13
C LEU A 124 -5.53 9.26 -18.22
N ASP A 125 -6.71 9.15 -17.67
CA ASP A 125 -7.28 10.20 -16.81
C ASP A 125 -6.60 10.20 -15.45
N GLN A 126 -5.58 11.05 -15.28
CA GLN A 126 -4.83 11.21 -14.04
C GLN A 126 -5.70 11.78 -12.89
N ASN A 127 -6.84 12.36 -13.19
CA ASN A 127 -7.78 12.87 -12.18
C ASN A 127 -8.76 11.80 -11.69
N ARG A 128 -8.78 10.64 -12.34
CA ARG A 128 -9.60 9.51 -11.93
C ARG A 128 -8.82 8.59 -11.00
N TYR A 129 -9.46 8.20 -9.89
CA TYR A 129 -8.86 7.25 -8.94
C TYR A 129 -8.53 5.93 -9.63
N PHE A 130 -7.31 5.48 -9.49
CA PHE A 130 -6.83 4.23 -10.06
C PHE A 130 -7.29 3.06 -9.17
N ASP A 131 -8.53 2.63 -9.38
CA ASP A 131 -9.27 1.72 -8.50
C ASP A 131 -8.69 0.30 -8.52
N PRO A 132 -8.29 -0.24 -7.36
CA PRO A 132 -7.78 -1.60 -7.24
C PRO A 132 -8.72 -2.65 -7.85
N ARG A 133 -10.03 -2.46 -7.74
CA ARG A 133 -11.04 -3.44 -8.21
C ARG A 133 -10.91 -3.74 -9.69
N TYR A 134 -10.42 -2.79 -10.46
CA TYR A 134 -10.22 -2.94 -11.91
C TYR A 134 -8.79 -3.32 -12.29
N PHE A 135 -7.79 -2.97 -11.49
CA PHE A 135 -6.40 -3.00 -11.93
C PHE A 135 -5.48 -3.94 -11.16
N ILE A 136 -5.96 -4.63 -10.09
CA ILE A 136 -5.12 -5.57 -9.33
C ILE A 136 -4.42 -6.56 -10.27
N SER A 137 -5.15 -7.32 -11.07
CA SER A 137 -4.53 -8.38 -11.87
C SER A 137 -3.72 -7.86 -13.05
N LEU A 138 -4.03 -6.66 -13.54
CA LEU A 138 -3.18 -6.01 -14.53
C LEU A 138 -1.79 -5.72 -13.94
N LEU A 139 -1.76 -5.19 -12.71
CA LEU A 139 -0.51 -4.92 -11.99
C LEU A 139 0.19 -6.20 -11.55
N GLU A 140 -0.54 -7.20 -11.07
CA GLU A 140 0.01 -8.53 -10.75
C GLU A 140 0.72 -9.13 -11.97
N SER A 141 0.12 -9.02 -13.15
CA SER A 141 0.73 -9.48 -14.40
C SER A 141 1.94 -8.67 -14.80
N MET A 142 1.86 -7.33 -14.66
CA MET A 142 2.95 -6.44 -15.05
C MET A 142 4.18 -6.59 -14.16
N PHE A 143 3.96 -6.68 -12.84
CA PHE A 143 5.05 -6.71 -11.86
C PHE A 143 5.45 -8.13 -11.43
N GLY A 144 4.71 -9.15 -11.83
CA GLY A 144 5.00 -10.53 -11.44
C GLY A 144 4.85 -10.77 -9.93
N CYS A 145 3.93 -10.09 -9.28
CA CYS A 145 3.71 -10.15 -7.83
C CYS A 145 2.29 -10.60 -7.50
N ASN A 146 2.05 -10.92 -6.23
CA ASN A 146 0.70 -11.05 -5.69
C ASN A 146 0.31 -9.73 -5.03
N ILE A 147 -0.92 -9.29 -5.22
CA ILE A 147 -1.43 -8.06 -4.60
C ILE A 147 -2.68 -8.39 -3.77
N TYR A 148 -2.65 -8.03 -2.50
CA TYR A 148 -3.80 -8.12 -1.60
C TYR A 148 -4.17 -6.74 -1.13
N VAL A 149 -5.40 -6.33 -1.41
CA VAL A 149 -5.92 -5.03 -0.99
C VAL A 149 -7.00 -5.25 0.06
N PHE A 150 -6.74 -4.79 1.25
CA PHE A 150 -7.69 -4.81 2.36
C PHE A 150 -8.41 -3.47 2.41
N THR A 151 -9.69 -3.51 2.67
CA THR A 151 -10.51 -2.31 2.88
C THR A 151 -11.38 -2.47 4.11
N ARG A 152 -11.87 -1.37 4.60
CA ARG A 152 -12.85 -1.34 5.68
C ARG A 152 -14.18 -0.86 5.11
N ASN A 153 -15.18 -1.70 5.15
CA ASN A 153 -16.55 -1.25 4.89
C ASN A 153 -17.01 -0.35 6.04
N ASN A 154 -17.99 0.51 5.84
CA ASN A 154 -18.54 1.43 6.86
C ASN A 154 -18.95 0.74 8.18
N SER A 155 -18.98 -0.56 8.18
CA SER A 155 -19.14 -1.43 9.34
C SER A 155 -17.79 -1.84 9.94
N THR A 156 -17.82 -2.53 11.02
CA THR A 156 -16.72 -3.01 11.85
C THR A 156 -15.91 -4.17 11.25
N SER A 157 -16.08 -4.50 9.96
CA SER A 157 -15.41 -5.63 9.31
C SER A 157 -14.35 -5.17 8.30
N GLY A 158 -13.20 -5.82 8.33
CA GLY A 158 -12.20 -5.72 7.27
C GLY A 158 -12.57 -6.65 6.11
N GLU A 159 -12.39 -6.20 4.90
CA GLU A 159 -12.69 -6.95 3.68
C GLU A 159 -11.45 -7.04 2.80
N LEU A 160 -11.28 -8.18 2.14
CA LEU A 160 -10.30 -8.33 1.07
C LEU A 160 -11.00 -7.98 -0.25
N LEU A 161 -10.43 -7.04 -1.00
CA LEU A 161 -10.96 -6.70 -2.31
C LEU A 161 -10.71 -7.83 -3.31
N ILE A 162 -11.76 -8.27 -3.95
CA ILE A 162 -11.71 -9.26 -5.01
C ILE A 162 -11.72 -8.52 -6.35
N PRO A 163 -10.75 -8.79 -7.25
CA PRO A 163 -10.75 -8.22 -8.59
C PRO A 163 -12.04 -8.55 -9.34
N ARG A 164 -12.60 -7.59 -10.04
CA ARG A 164 -13.79 -7.79 -10.87
C ARG A 164 -13.41 -8.44 -12.20
N TYR A 165 -13.09 -9.74 -12.16
CA TYR A 165 -12.84 -10.51 -13.36
C TYR A 165 -13.99 -11.44 -13.67
N LYS A 166 -14.38 -11.51 -14.95
CA LYS A 166 -15.32 -12.51 -15.43
C LYS A 166 -14.64 -13.84 -15.75
N GLN A 167 -13.35 -13.83 -16.06
CA GLN A 167 -12.64 -15.06 -16.44
C GLN A 167 -11.18 -15.04 -16.00
N GLY A 168 -10.71 -16.20 -15.54
CA GLY A 168 -9.31 -16.47 -15.31
C GLY A 168 -8.80 -15.92 -14.00
N TYR A 169 -8.78 -16.77 -13.00
CA TYR A 169 -8.00 -16.49 -11.81
C TYR A 169 -6.53 -16.38 -12.21
N TYR A 170 -5.97 -15.20 -12.03
CA TYR A 170 -4.53 -15.10 -11.96
C TYR A 170 -4.06 -16.06 -10.87
N LYS A 171 -3.27 -17.05 -11.24
CA LYS A 171 -2.73 -18.00 -10.26
C LYS A 171 -1.71 -17.24 -9.40
N ARG A 172 -2.14 -16.85 -8.22
CA ARG A 172 -1.22 -16.41 -7.18
C ARG A 172 -0.26 -17.54 -6.85
N SER A 173 0.99 -17.22 -6.70
CA SER A 173 2.03 -18.21 -6.42
C SER A 173 2.79 -17.78 -5.17
N VAL A 174 3.03 -18.72 -4.28
CA VAL A 174 3.84 -18.51 -3.07
C VAL A 174 5.29 -18.13 -3.38
N SER A 175 5.75 -18.38 -4.61
CA SER A 175 7.09 -17.99 -5.06
C SER A 175 7.20 -16.54 -5.52
N ARG A 176 6.08 -15.81 -5.60
CA ARG A 176 6.07 -14.43 -6.04
C ARG A 176 6.08 -13.47 -4.84
N PRO A 177 6.76 -12.34 -4.96
CA PRO A 177 6.68 -11.31 -3.94
C PRO A 177 5.22 -10.86 -3.76
N THR A 178 4.86 -10.55 -2.54
CA THR A 178 3.51 -10.14 -2.20
C THR A 178 3.50 -8.69 -1.74
N VAL A 179 2.59 -7.90 -2.27
CA VAL A 179 2.35 -6.52 -1.87
C VAL A 179 1.02 -6.44 -1.13
N LEU A 180 1.07 -5.99 0.12
CA LEU A 180 -0.08 -5.82 0.97
C LEU A 180 -0.47 -4.35 1.01
N ILE A 181 -1.74 -4.05 0.77
CA ILE A 181 -2.23 -2.68 0.64
C ILE A 181 -3.50 -2.51 1.47
N TYR A 182 -3.62 -1.35 2.11
CA TYR A 182 -4.84 -0.90 2.74
C TYR A 182 -5.49 0.20 1.90
N GLU A 183 -6.71 -0.04 1.41
CA GLU A 183 -7.54 0.99 0.79
C GLU A 183 -8.36 1.68 1.86
N HIS A 184 -8.02 2.91 2.10
CA HIS A 184 -8.77 3.77 3.01
C HIS A 184 -9.92 4.44 2.24
N ILE A 185 -11.14 4.02 2.53
CA ILE A 185 -12.35 4.70 2.07
C ILE A 185 -12.60 5.84 3.04
N GLY A 186 -12.37 7.08 2.60
CA GLY A 186 -12.43 8.26 3.46
C GLY A 186 -13.73 8.32 4.26
N SER A 187 -13.59 8.51 5.56
CA SER A 187 -14.72 8.92 6.38
C SER A 187 -15.15 10.32 5.94
N THR A 188 -16.43 10.60 6.01
CA THR A 188 -17.12 11.83 5.59
C THR A 188 -16.65 13.14 6.22
N SER A 189 -15.59 13.14 7.00
CA SER A 189 -14.97 14.33 7.56
C SER A 189 -13.97 14.94 6.58
N ASN A 190 -14.42 15.90 5.85
CA ASN A 190 -13.80 17.09 5.23
C ASN A 190 -12.43 17.05 4.53
N HIS A 191 -11.62 15.97 4.49
CA HIS A 191 -10.25 16.05 3.96
C HIS A 191 -9.86 15.06 2.88
N ALA A 192 -10.65 14.06 2.53
CA ALA A 192 -10.37 13.21 1.39
C ALA A 192 -11.63 12.90 0.59
N LYS A 193 -11.80 13.58 -0.53
CA LYS A 193 -12.95 13.37 -1.43
C LYS A 193 -12.88 12.08 -2.26
N PHE A 194 -11.86 11.22 -2.07
CA PHE A 194 -11.68 9.99 -2.85
C PHE A 194 -10.94 8.93 -2.02
N PRO A 195 -11.12 7.65 -2.34
CA PRO A 195 -10.36 6.57 -1.74
C PRO A 195 -8.86 6.75 -1.96
N ARG A 196 -8.05 6.25 -1.03
CA ARG A 196 -6.59 6.27 -1.11
C ARG A 196 -6.02 4.96 -0.61
N CYS A 197 -4.96 4.50 -1.25
CA CYS A 197 -4.21 3.35 -0.81
C CYS A 197 -2.99 3.76 0.02
N GLU A 198 -2.67 2.94 1.00
CA GLU A 198 -1.48 2.99 1.83
C GLU A 198 -0.85 1.59 1.83
N LEU A 199 0.48 1.53 1.83
CA LEU A 199 1.19 0.26 1.82
C LEU A 199 1.12 -0.38 3.22
N ILE A 200 0.86 -1.67 3.30
CA ILE A 200 1.00 -2.42 4.56
C ILE A 200 2.40 -2.99 4.60
N VAL A 201 3.11 -2.70 5.68
CA VAL A 201 4.48 -3.13 5.90
C VAL A 201 4.61 -3.81 7.25
N LYS A 202 5.57 -4.71 7.36
CA LYS A 202 5.95 -5.35 8.61
C LYS A 202 7.03 -4.51 9.26
N TRP A 203 6.78 -4.04 10.44
CA TRP A 203 7.66 -3.16 11.19
C TRP A 203 8.15 -3.86 12.45
N GLN A 204 9.47 -3.85 12.64
CA GLN A 204 10.08 -4.41 13.81
C GLN A 204 9.96 -3.44 14.99
N VAL A 205 9.39 -3.89 16.09
CA VAL A 205 9.06 -3.02 17.24
C VAL A 205 10.30 -2.48 17.91
N ASN A 206 11.38 -3.28 17.95
CA ASN A 206 12.62 -2.95 18.64
C ASN A 206 13.69 -2.31 17.74
N ASP A 207 13.44 -2.25 16.43
CA ASP A 207 14.32 -1.67 15.44
C ASP A 207 13.50 -0.91 14.41
N SER A 208 13.31 0.38 14.65
CA SER A 208 12.48 1.25 13.81
C SER A 208 13.03 1.48 12.38
N GLU A 209 14.28 1.09 12.12
CA GLU A 209 14.90 1.19 10.80
C GLU A 209 14.63 -0.07 9.95
N ASN A 210 14.24 -1.17 10.59
CA ASN A 210 14.04 -2.44 9.90
C ASN A 210 12.59 -2.63 9.47
N ILE A 211 12.29 -2.22 8.24
CA ILE A 211 10.96 -2.33 7.63
C ILE A 211 11.00 -3.40 6.54
N GLN A 212 10.08 -4.34 6.63
CA GLN A 212 9.91 -5.38 5.61
C GLN A 212 8.67 -5.08 4.75
N TYR A 213 8.85 -5.06 3.44
CA TYR A 213 7.80 -4.67 2.48
C TYR A 213 7.17 -5.85 1.72
N ASN A 214 7.92 -6.96 1.58
CA ASN A 214 7.49 -8.13 0.80
C ASN A 214 7.48 -9.37 1.68
N TYR A 215 6.43 -10.14 1.60
CA TYR A 215 6.17 -11.34 2.38
C TYR A 215 6.04 -12.57 1.48
#